data_d8221a70a25ac3d5fcd302117b283f62
#
_entry.id   d8221a70a25ac3d5fcd302117b283f62
#
_cell.length_a   1.000
_cell.length_b   1.000
_cell.length_c   1.000
_cell.angle_alpha   90.00
_cell.angle_beta   90.00
_cell.angle_gamma   90.00
#
_symmetry.space_group_name_H-M   'P 1'
#
loop_
_entity.id
_entity.type
_entity.pdbx_description
1 polymer ?
#
loop_
_entity_poly.entity_id
_entity_poly.type
_entity_poly.pdbx_seq_one_letter_code
_entity_poly.pdbx_strand_id
1 'polypeptide(L)'
;CVNNSPLAGREGKFVTSRQIWDRLQRELQSNVALKVSETKEDGIFEVMGRGELHLTILLETMRREGYELAVSKPRVVFREENGVRLEPIEAVTADVEDQHQGAVMQALGERRAELVNMEPDGMGRVRLEYKIPARGLIGFQNEFLNLTRGTGLISNIFDGYEPYKGEIEGRKNGVLISQD
;
A
#
# COMPACT_ATOMS: atom_id res chain seq x y z
N CYS A 1 4.38 8.38 -13.52
CA CYS A 1 4.40 8.97 -14.88
C CYS A 1 4.34 10.49 -14.82
N VAL A 2 4.58 11.11 -15.96
CA VAL A 2 4.39 12.54 -16.17
C VAL A 2 2.94 12.93 -15.92
N ASN A 3 2.68 14.07 -15.29
CA ASN A 3 1.35 14.63 -15.20
C ASN A 3 0.93 15.19 -16.56
N ASN A 4 -0.01 14.54 -17.22
CA ASN A 4 -0.57 14.96 -18.51
C ASN A 4 -1.97 15.60 -18.39
N SER A 5 -2.36 16.01 -17.17
CA SER A 5 -3.63 16.67 -16.93
C SER A 5 -3.60 18.12 -17.45
N PRO A 6 -4.78 18.76 -17.70
CA PRO A 6 -4.86 20.16 -18.08
C PRO A 6 -4.26 21.16 -17.06
N LEU A 7 -3.95 20.68 -15.86
CA LEU A 7 -3.38 21.47 -14.77
C LEU A 7 -1.87 21.25 -14.61
N ALA A 8 -1.23 20.47 -15.49
CA ALA A 8 0.20 20.19 -15.46
C ALA A 8 1.04 21.49 -15.51
N GLY A 9 2.06 21.57 -14.66
CA GLY A 9 2.98 22.71 -14.58
C GLY A 9 2.48 23.88 -13.74
N ARG A 10 1.37 23.74 -13.01
CA ARG A 10 0.86 24.81 -12.14
C ARG A 10 1.47 24.78 -10.74
N GLU A 11 1.80 23.62 -10.23
CA GLU A 11 2.28 23.42 -8.86
C GLU A 11 3.76 23.07 -8.80
N GLY A 12 4.29 22.36 -9.81
CA GLY A 12 5.66 21.90 -9.88
C GLY A 12 6.50 22.59 -10.95
N LYS A 13 7.81 22.68 -10.69
CA LYS A 13 8.80 23.22 -11.64
C LYS A 13 9.33 22.13 -12.59
N PHE A 14 9.34 20.88 -12.13
CA PHE A 14 9.92 19.75 -12.84
C PHE A 14 8.80 18.82 -13.32
N VAL A 15 8.44 18.96 -14.58
CA VAL A 15 7.24 18.33 -15.17
C VAL A 15 7.58 17.37 -16.32
N THR A 16 8.85 17.26 -16.73
CA THR A 16 9.24 16.42 -17.86
C THR A 16 9.65 15.00 -17.42
N SER A 17 9.44 14.01 -18.30
CA SER A 17 9.84 12.62 -18.07
C SER A 17 11.34 12.49 -17.74
N ARG A 18 12.17 13.22 -18.47
CA ARG A 18 13.63 13.25 -18.25
C ARG A 18 13.99 13.73 -16.85
N GLN A 19 13.40 14.82 -16.39
CA GLN A 19 13.65 15.35 -15.04
C GLN A 19 13.24 14.35 -13.93
N ILE A 20 12.08 13.72 -14.10
CA ILE A 20 11.59 12.67 -13.18
C ILE A 20 12.56 11.48 -13.19
N TRP A 21 12.97 11.01 -14.37
CA TRP A 21 13.93 9.93 -14.52
C TRP A 21 15.26 10.22 -13.84
N ASP A 22 15.88 11.37 -14.14
CA ASP A 22 17.15 11.78 -13.54
C ASP A 22 17.07 11.85 -12.01
N ARG A 23 15.91 12.26 -11.47
CA ARG A 23 15.69 12.28 -10.02
C ARG A 23 15.59 10.86 -9.43
N LEU A 24 14.87 9.98 -10.09
CA LEU A 24 14.75 8.58 -9.67
C LEU A 24 16.10 7.85 -9.73
N GLN A 25 16.91 8.12 -10.76
CA GLN A 25 18.27 7.57 -10.86
C GLN A 25 19.19 8.06 -9.73
N ARG A 26 19.07 9.30 -9.30
CA ARG A 26 19.80 9.81 -8.12
C ARG A 26 19.37 9.10 -6.84
N GLU A 27 18.09 8.82 -6.68
CA GLU A 27 17.59 8.08 -5.51
C GLU A 27 18.19 6.68 -5.43
N LEU A 28 18.35 5.98 -6.56
CA LEU A 28 18.95 4.63 -6.60
C LEU A 28 20.37 4.59 -6.06
N GLN A 29 21.12 5.69 -6.09
CA GLN A 29 22.49 5.74 -5.58
C GLN A 29 22.57 5.62 -4.06
N SER A 30 21.54 6.08 -3.36
CA SER A 30 21.47 6.08 -1.90
C SER A 30 20.49 5.04 -1.34
N ASN A 31 19.56 4.57 -2.15
CA ASN A 31 18.43 3.73 -1.72
C ASN A 31 18.48 2.35 -2.40
N VAL A 32 19.25 1.43 -1.81
CA VAL A 32 19.45 0.06 -2.35
C VAL A 32 18.17 -0.81 -2.38
N ALA A 33 17.13 -0.40 -1.66
CA ALA A 33 15.88 -1.14 -1.62
C ALA A 33 14.90 -0.69 -2.71
N LEU A 34 15.25 0.35 -3.48
CA LEU A 34 14.46 0.85 -4.59
C LEU A 34 14.93 0.21 -5.89
N LYS A 35 13.98 -0.10 -6.78
CA LYS A 35 14.26 -0.47 -8.17
C LYS A 35 13.40 0.41 -9.07
N VAL A 36 13.98 0.89 -10.15
CA VAL A 36 13.31 1.74 -11.13
C VAL A 36 13.58 1.20 -12.52
N SER A 37 12.55 1.10 -13.33
CA SER A 37 12.64 0.68 -14.73
C SER A 37 11.72 1.54 -15.61
N GLU A 38 12.12 1.72 -16.86
CA GLU A 38 11.26 2.31 -17.89
C GLU A 38 10.24 1.26 -18.35
N THR A 39 9.04 1.70 -18.63
CA THR A 39 8.02 0.86 -19.25
C THR A 39 8.08 0.99 -20.78
N LYS A 40 7.25 0.21 -21.49
CA LYS A 40 7.11 0.34 -22.94
C LYS A 40 6.42 1.64 -23.37
N GLU A 41 5.76 2.31 -22.45
CA GLU A 41 5.06 3.57 -22.65
C GLU A 41 5.96 4.73 -22.26
N ASP A 42 6.11 5.69 -23.14
CA ASP A 42 6.95 6.87 -22.90
C ASP A 42 6.44 7.70 -21.72
N GLY A 43 7.39 8.13 -20.87
CA GLY A 43 7.08 8.93 -19.67
C GLY A 43 6.45 8.15 -18.51
N ILE A 44 6.35 6.82 -18.60
CA ILE A 44 5.87 5.95 -17.51
C ILE A 44 7.03 5.14 -16.93
N PHE A 45 7.25 5.27 -15.64
CA PHE A 45 8.28 4.57 -14.89
C PHE A 45 7.66 3.60 -13.89
N GLU A 46 8.18 2.39 -13.82
CA GLU A 46 7.84 1.44 -12.78
C GLU A 46 8.83 1.60 -11.63
N VAL A 47 8.30 1.83 -10.43
CA VAL A 47 9.08 2.05 -9.22
C VAL A 47 8.68 1.01 -8.19
N MET A 48 9.63 0.17 -7.79
CA MET A 48 9.43 -0.90 -6.81
C MET A 48 10.20 -0.56 -5.53
N GLY A 49 9.54 -0.65 -4.40
CA GLY A 49 10.11 -0.43 -3.06
C GLY A 49 9.72 -1.54 -2.10
N ARG A 50 10.19 -1.45 -0.86
CA ARG A 50 9.91 -2.45 0.20
C ARG A 50 8.43 -2.52 0.60
N GLY A 51 7.66 -1.44 0.35
CA GLY A 51 6.26 -1.36 0.71
C GLY A 51 5.68 0.02 0.41
N GLU A 52 4.39 0.19 0.71
CA GLU A 52 3.63 1.41 0.41
C GLU A 52 4.25 2.66 1.06
N LEU A 53 4.60 2.57 2.35
CA LEU A 53 5.19 3.69 3.08
C LEU A 53 6.51 4.17 2.45
N HIS A 54 7.37 3.24 2.03
CA HIS A 54 8.64 3.58 1.39
C HIS A 54 8.43 4.37 0.08
N LEU A 55 7.47 3.93 -0.74
CA LEU A 55 7.11 4.64 -1.98
C LEU A 55 6.44 5.99 -1.71
N THR A 56 5.59 6.06 -0.70
CA THR A 56 4.91 7.30 -0.30
C THR A 56 5.90 8.36 0.16
N ILE A 57 6.91 7.99 0.96
CA ILE A 57 7.98 8.91 1.40
C ILE A 57 8.76 9.43 0.20
N LEU A 58 9.12 8.57 -0.76
CA LEU A 58 9.82 8.99 -1.98
C LEU A 58 8.98 10.01 -2.76
N LEU A 59 7.71 9.71 -3.01
CA LEU A 59 6.80 10.56 -3.77
C LEU A 59 6.59 11.93 -3.09
N GLU A 60 6.41 11.93 -1.77
CA GLU A 60 6.25 13.15 -0.99
C GLU A 60 7.55 14.00 -1.00
N THR A 61 8.70 13.36 -0.92
CA THR A 61 9.99 14.05 -1.05
C THR A 61 10.13 14.70 -2.43
N MET A 62 9.83 13.97 -3.49
CA MET A 62 9.86 14.50 -4.86
C MET A 62 8.88 15.67 -5.02
N ARG A 63 7.66 15.56 -4.47
CA ARG A 63 6.67 16.63 -4.49
C ARG A 63 7.21 17.91 -3.83
N ARG A 64 7.83 17.78 -2.65
CA ARG A 64 8.44 18.91 -1.91
C ARG A 64 9.62 19.53 -2.66
N GLU A 65 10.35 18.75 -3.44
CA GLU A 65 11.42 19.23 -4.32
C GLU A 65 10.87 19.98 -5.56
N GLY A 66 9.55 19.95 -5.79
CA GLY A 66 8.88 20.63 -6.89
C GLY A 66 8.69 19.78 -8.15
N TYR A 67 8.76 18.44 -8.00
CA TYR A 67 8.38 17.54 -9.09
C TYR A 67 6.86 17.35 -9.10
N GLU A 68 6.30 17.45 -10.30
CA GLU A 68 4.88 17.18 -10.54
C GLU A 68 4.75 15.89 -11.32
N LEU A 69 4.07 14.92 -10.75
CA LEU A 69 3.96 13.58 -11.31
C LEU A 69 2.60 12.96 -11.01
N ALA A 70 2.14 12.06 -11.86
CA ALA A 70 0.96 11.26 -11.65
C ALA A 70 1.36 9.86 -11.17
N VAL A 71 0.62 9.32 -10.21
CA VAL A 71 0.87 8.02 -9.57
C VAL A 71 -0.32 7.11 -9.76
N SER A 72 -0.08 5.88 -10.21
CA SER A 72 -1.12 4.83 -10.22
C SER A 72 -1.28 4.20 -8.85
N LYS A 73 -2.37 3.43 -8.66
CA LYS A 73 -2.50 2.60 -7.46
C LYS A 73 -1.30 1.64 -7.35
N PRO A 74 -0.72 1.46 -6.14
CA PRO A 74 0.36 0.52 -5.94
C PRO A 74 -0.12 -0.91 -6.21
N ARG A 75 0.82 -1.76 -6.65
CA ARG A 75 0.57 -3.19 -6.90
C ARG A 75 1.66 -4.00 -6.22
N VAL A 76 1.30 -5.14 -5.67
CA VAL A 76 2.30 -6.08 -5.15
C VAL A 76 3.00 -6.82 -6.28
N VAL A 77 4.27 -7.15 -6.06
CA VAL A 77 5.06 -7.95 -7.02
C VAL A 77 4.81 -9.42 -6.74
N PHE A 78 4.25 -10.11 -7.72
CA PHE A 78 4.08 -11.56 -7.67
C PHE A 78 5.37 -12.27 -8.08
N ARG A 79 5.55 -13.49 -7.61
CA ARG A 79 6.59 -14.41 -8.08
C ARG A 79 5.94 -15.61 -8.72
N GLU A 80 6.66 -16.27 -9.60
CA GLU A 80 6.26 -17.54 -10.16
C GLU A 80 7.37 -18.56 -9.87
N GLU A 81 7.00 -19.65 -9.19
CA GLU A 81 7.90 -20.75 -8.89
C GLU A 81 7.21 -22.07 -9.26
N ASN A 82 7.85 -22.86 -10.10
CA ASN A 82 7.32 -24.15 -10.58
C ASN A 82 5.91 -24.06 -11.21
N GLY A 83 5.61 -22.96 -11.92
CA GLY A 83 4.29 -22.73 -12.52
C GLY A 83 3.20 -22.29 -11.52
N VAL A 84 3.55 -22.08 -10.25
CA VAL A 84 2.64 -21.58 -9.22
C VAL A 84 2.89 -20.08 -9.01
N ARG A 85 1.82 -19.30 -9.12
CA ARG A 85 1.87 -17.86 -8.81
C ARG A 85 1.87 -17.66 -7.31
N LEU A 86 2.89 -17.01 -6.80
CA LEU A 86 3.07 -16.68 -5.39
C LEU A 86 2.87 -15.18 -5.14
N GLU A 87 2.28 -14.86 -3.99
CA GLU A 87 2.11 -13.49 -3.52
C GLU A 87 2.79 -13.26 -2.17
N PRO A 88 3.28 -12.03 -1.91
CA PRO A 88 3.86 -11.69 -0.62
C PRO A 88 2.80 -11.71 0.46
N ILE A 89 3.14 -12.34 1.59
CA ILE A 89 2.32 -12.43 2.79
C ILE A 89 2.96 -11.59 3.89
N GLU A 90 2.13 -10.93 4.66
CA GLU A 90 2.53 -10.19 5.83
C GLU A 90 1.88 -10.74 7.09
N ALA A 91 2.67 -10.83 8.15
CA ALA A 91 2.18 -11.07 9.50
C ALA A 91 1.74 -9.73 10.08
N VAL A 92 0.48 -9.65 10.48
CA VAL A 92 -0.15 -8.44 11.04
C VAL A 92 -0.47 -8.69 12.49
N THR A 93 -0.12 -7.72 13.34
CA THR A 93 -0.55 -7.65 14.73
C THR A 93 -1.41 -6.41 14.91
N ALA A 94 -2.64 -6.59 15.39
CA ALA A 94 -3.57 -5.51 15.69
C ALA A 94 -4.02 -5.58 17.16
N ASP A 95 -3.80 -4.50 17.91
CA ASP A 95 -4.32 -4.32 19.27
C ASP A 95 -5.54 -3.40 19.22
N VAL A 96 -6.71 -3.94 19.54
CA VAL A 96 -7.99 -3.23 19.44
C VAL A 96 -8.79 -3.35 20.72
N GLU A 97 -9.70 -2.41 20.96
CA GLU A 97 -10.69 -2.53 22.03
C GLU A 97 -11.72 -3.61 21.67
N ASP A 98 -12.21 -4.36 22.67
CA ASP A 98 -13.16 -5.46 22.48
C ASP A 98 -14.37 -5.06 21.64
N GLN A 99 -14.89 -3.83 21.83
CA GLN A 99 -16.03 -3.31 21.07
C GLN A 99 -15.77 -3.17 19.56
N HIS A 100 -14.51 -3.06 19.13
CA HIS A 100 -14.12 -2.89 17.72
C HIS A 100 -13.64 -4.19 17.09
N GLN A 101 -13.43 -5.24 17.89
CA GLN A 101 -12.89 -6.53 17.45
C GLN A 101 -13.67 -7.11 16.26
N GLY A 102 -14.99 -7.20 16.36
CA GLY A 102 -15.81 -7.81 15.30
C GLY A 102 -15.71 -7.10 13.96
N ALA A 103 -15.73 -5.76 13.97
CA ALA A 103 -15.61 -4.97 12.75
C ALA A 103 -14.22 -5.12 12.08
N VAL A 104 -13.15 -5.14 12.88
CA VAL A 104 -11.79 -5.34 12.39
C VAL A 104 -11.59 -6.75 11.83
N MET A 105 -12.09 -7.77 12.52
CA MET A 105 -12.03 -9.17 12.06
C MET A 105 -12.78 -9.35 10.74
N GLN A 106 -13.96 -8.76 10.59
CA GLN A 106 -14.71 -8.80 9.34
C GLN A 106 -13.92 -8.15 8.20
N ALA A 107 -13.43 -6.92 8.40
CA ALA A 107 -12.70 -6.18 7.38
C ALA A 107 -11.41 -6.88 6.95
N LEU A 108 -10.69 -7.53 7.87
CA LEU A 108 -9.51 -8.35 7.55
C LEU A 108 -9.91 -9.63 6.80
N GLY A 109 -11.01 -10.28 7.18
CA GLY A 109 -11.52 -11.48 6.50
C GLY A 109 -11.90 -11.21 5.03
N GLU A 110 -12.57 -10.09 4.74
CA GLU A 110 -12.89 -9.64 3.38
C GLU A 110 -11.63 -9.42 2.52
N ARG A 111 -10.50 -9.15 3.16
CA ARG A 111 -9.18 -8.96 2.54
C ARG A 111 -8.32 -10.22 2.48
N ARG A 112 -8.93 -11.40 2.69
CA ARG A 112 -8.27 -12.71 2.68
C ARG A 112 -7.23 -12.90 3.79
N ALA A 113 -7.40 -12.22 4.91
CA ALA A 113 -6.59 -12.47 6.10
C ALA A 113 -7.01 -13.77 6.81
N GLU A 114 -6.05 -14.49 7.31
CA GLU A 114 -6.22 -15.71 8.11
C GLU A 114 -5.83 -15.39 9.56
N LEU A 115 -6.78 -15.60 10.49
CA LEU A 115 -6.50 -15.42 11.92
C LEU A 115 -5.55 -16.51 12.40
N VAL A 116 -4.43 -16.11 12.96
CA VAL A 116 -3.41 -17.01 13.52
C VAL A 116 -3.60 -17.16 15.04
N ASN A 117 -3.81 -16.03 15.72
CA ASN A 117 -3.95 -16.01 17.18
C ASN A 117 -4.85 -14.85 17.63
N MET A 118 -5.45 -15.02 18.81
CA MET A 118 -6.28 -14.01 19.46
C MET A 118 -6.08 -14.08 20.96
N GLU A 119 -5.57 -13.02 21.57
CA GLU A 119 -5.27 -12.94 22.99
C GLU A 119 -5.96 -11.72 23.62
N PRO A 120 -7.04 -11.92 24.40
CA PRO A 120 -7.60 -10.85 25.23
C PRO A 120 -6.66 -10.52 26.40
N ASP A 121 -6.51 -9.21 26.68
CA ASP A 121 -5.69 -8.75 27.81
C ASP A 121 -6.43 -8.78 29.16
N GLY A 122 -7.73 -9.07 29.15
CA GLY A 122 -8.59 -9.04 30.34
C GLY A 122 -8.92 -7.64 30.85
N MET A 123 -8.50 -6.59 30.15
CA MET A 123 -8.73 -5.17 30.50
C MET A 123 -9.55 -4.42 29.45
N GLY A 124 -10.20 -5.15 28.53
CA GLY A 124 -11.05 -4.57 27.47
C GLY A 124 -10.35 -4.36 26.15
N ARG A 125 -9.18 -4.98 25.95
CA ARG A 125 -8.47 -5.00 24.67
C ARG A 125 -8.15 -6.43 24.25
N VAL A 126 -8.00 -6.64 22.96
CA VAL A 126 -7.64 -7.91 22.35
C VAL A 126 -6.52 -7.69 21.34
N ARG A 127 -5.53 -8.57 21.38
CA ARG A 127 -4.49 -8.70 20.37
C ARG A 127 -4.92 -9.72 19.34
N LEU A 128 -4.91 -9.31 18.09
CA LEU A 128 -5.25 -10.14 16.94
C LEU A 128 -4.00 -10.31 16.07
N GLU A 129 -3.66 -11.54 15.76
CA GLU A 129 -2.54 -11.85 14.86
C GLU A 129 -3.07 -12.53 13.60
N TYR A 130 -2.68 -11.99 12.45
CA TYR A 130 -3.14 -12.44 11.14
C TYR A 130 -1.98 -12.67 10.18
N LYS A 131 -2.20 -13.59 9.23
CA LYS A 131 -1.46 -13.64 7.96
C LYS A 131 -2.36 -13.08 6.86
N ILE A 132 -1.86 -12.13 6.10
CA ILE A 132 -2.63 -11.45 5.06
C ILE A 132 -1.79 -11.26 3.79
N PRO A 133 -2.37 -11.42 2.58
CA PRO A 133 -1.71 -10.96 1.37
C PRO A 133 -1.38 -9.48 1.45
N ALA A 134 -0.14 -9.09 1.14
CA ALA A 134 0.31 -7.68 1.23
C ALA A 134 -0.60 -6.71 0.46
N ARG A 135 -1.21 -7.17 -0.66
CA ARG A 135 -2.22 -6.39 -1.40
C ARG A 135 -3.49 -6.08 -0.59
N GLY A 136 -3.81 -6.91 0.41
CA GLY A 136 -4.93 -6.70 1.33
C GLY A 136 -4.71 -5.56 2.32
N LEU A 137 -3.46 -5.20 2.59
CA LEU A 137 -3.12 -4.07 3.46
C LEU A 137 -3.10 -2.72 2.74
N ILE A 138 -3.08 -2.72 1.40
CA ILE A 138 -3.09 -1.47 0.63
C ILE A 138 -4.36 -0.68 0.96
N GLY A 139 -4.17 0.53 1.50
CA GLY A 139 -5.27 1.42 1.93
C GLY A 139 -6.00 0.99 3.21
N PHE A 140 -5.62 -0.12 3.85
CA PHE A 140 -6.29 -0.62 5.05
C PHE A 140 -6.04 0.26 6.29
N GLN A 141 -4.92 0.94 6.36
CA GLN A 141 -4.55 1.79 7.51
C GLN A 141 -5.64 2.81 7.87
N ASN A 142 -6.17 3.51 6.87
CA ASN A 142 -7.22 4.51 7.12
C ASN A 142 -8.55 3.86 7.52
N GLU A 143 -8.89 2.73 6.92
CA GLU A 143 -10.08 1.96 7.29
C GLU A 143 -9.98 1.44 8.72
N PHE A 144 -8.84 0.89 9.10
CA PHE A 144 -8.57 0.43 10.46
C PHE A 144 -8.70 1.55 11.50
N LEU A 145 -8.13 2.74 11.22
CA LEU A 145 -8.27 3.90 12.10
C LEU A 145 -9.75 4.32 12.26
N ASN A 146 -10.52 4.28 11.18
CA ASN A 146 -11.95 4.58 11.24
C ASN A 146 -12.72 3.53 12.05
N LEU A 147 -12.48 2.24 11.81
CA LEU A 147 -13.13 1.14 12.52
C LEU A 147 -12.85 1.15 14.02
N THR A 148 -11.63 1.55 14.40
CA THR A 148 -11.18 1.61 15.81
C THR A 148 -11.32 3.00 16.41
N ARG A 149 -11.91 3.97 15.70
CA ARG A 149 -11.99 5.37 16.12
C ARG A 149 -10.67 5.99 16.55
N GLY A 150 -9.56 5.50 15.94
CA GLY A 150 -8.21 5.95 16.22
C GLY A 150 -7.56 5.33 17.48
N THR A 151 -8.24 4.43 18.20
CA THR A 151 -7.70 3.81 19.44
C THR A 151 -6.91 2.53 19.17
N GLY A 152 -7.04 1.94 17.97
CA GLY A 152 -6.35 0.71 17.58
C GLY A 152 -4.90 0.95 17.18
N LEU A 153 -4.06 -0.04 17.44
CA LEU A 153 -2.69 -0.09 16.97
C LEU A 153 -2.56 -1.25 15.98
N ILE A 154 -1.91 -1.01 14.86
CA ILE A 154 -1.65 -2.05 13.86
C ILE A 154 -0.20 -1.98 13.40
N SER A 155 0.43 -3.12 13.29
CA SER A 155 1.76 -3.29 12.73
C SER A 155 1.81 -4.51 11.82
N ASN A 156 2.69 -4.49 10.83
CA ASN A 156 2.87 -5.60 9.90
C ASN A 156 4.34 -5.78 9.55
N ILE A 157 4.71 -7.03 9.31
CA ILE A 157 6.04 -7.43 8.86
C ILE A 157 5.91 -8.46 7.73
N PHE A 158 6.85 -8.43 6.80
CA PHE A 158 6.92 -9.43 5.74
C PHE A 158 7.20 -10.83 6.30
N ASP A 159 6.35 -11.82 5.95
CA ASP A 159 6.43 -13.20 6.44
C ASP A 159 6.87 -14.21 5.36
N GLY A 160 6.87 -13.83 4.09
CA GLY A 160 7.28 -14.71 3.00
C GLY A 160 6.37 -14.64 1.78
N TYR A 161 6.44 -15.68 0.95
CA TYR A 161 5.60 -15.85 -0.23
C TYR A 161 4.76 -17.11 -0.09
N GLU A 162 3.46 -17.01 -0.37
CA GLU A 162 2.53 -18.13 -0.40
C GLU A 162 1.76 -18.15 -1.74
N PRO A 163 1.15 -19.30 -2.11
CA PRO A 163 0.29 -19.37 -3.28
C PRO A 163 -0.81 -18.32 -3.26
N TYR A 164 -1.12 -17.76 -4.43
CA TYR A 164 -2.12 -16.73 -4.58
C TYR A 164 -3.48 -17.13 -4.01
N LYS A 165 -4.01 -16.35 -3.07
CA LYS A 165 -5.25 -16.63 -2.30
C LYS A 165 -6.54 -16.18 -3.00
N GLY A 166 -6.50 -15.92 -4.29
CA GLY A 166 -7.68 -15.48 -5.04
C GLY A 166 -7.91 -13.97 -4.98
N GLU A 167 -8.94 -13.50 -5.64
CA GLU A 167 -9.27 -12.07 -5.70
C GLU A 167 -9.79 -11.54 -4.36
N ILE A 168 -9.40 -10.31 -4.04
CA ILE A 168 -9.99 -9.52 -2.95
C ILE A 168 -11.05 -8.63 -3.59
N GLU A 169 -12.28 -8.78 -3.15
CA GLU A 169 -13.37 -7.92 -3.60
C GLU A 169 -13.11 -6.48 -3.13
N GLY A 170 -13.19 -5.54 -4.04
CA GLY A 170 -12.97 -4.13 -3.76
C GLY A 170 -13.75 -3.25 -4.71
N ARG A 171 -14.01 -2.01 -4.30
CA ARG A 171 -14.65 -1.03 -5.16
C ARG A 171 -13.73 -0.71 -6.35
N LYS A 172 -14.23 -0.93 -7.56
CA LYS A 172 -13.51 -0.59 -8.80
C LYS A 172 -13.55 0.91 -9.10
N ASN A 173 -14.59 1.60 -8.65
CA ASN A 173 -14.84 3.01 -8.92
C ASN A 173 -15.10 3.78 -7.62
N GLY A 174 -14.81 5.09 -7.63
CA GLY A 174 -15.18 6.00 -6.55
C GLY A 174 -16.70 6.23 -6.50
N VAL A 175 -17.19 6.70 -5.34
CA VAL A 175 -18.58 7.09 -5.15
C VAL A 175 -18.61 8.58 -4.84
N LEU A 176 -19.41 9.34 -5.59
CA LEU A 176 -19.76 10.71 -5.25
C LEU A 176 -21.00 10.63 -4.34
N ILE A 177 -20.88 11.18 -3.15
CA ILE A 177 -22.02 11.33 -2.22
C ILE A 177 -22.41 12.81 -2.28
N SER A 178 -23.62 13.09 -2.79
CA SER A 178 -24.24 14.40 -2.67
C SER A 178 -24.91 14.48 -1.30
N GLN A 179 -24.64 15.53 -0.54
CA GLN A 179 -25.45 15.93 0.60
C GLN A 179 -26.40 17.04 0.12
N ASP A 180 -27.70 16.77 0.19
CA ASP A 180 -28.73 17.77 -0.03
C ASP A 180 -28.88 18.65 1.20
#